data_73178cad62fc164364f4b101814b4ce2
#
_entry.id   73178cad62fc164364f4b101814b4ce2
#
_cell.length_a   1.000
_cell.length_b   1.000
_cell.length_c   1.000
_cell.angle_alpha   90.00
_cell.angle_beta   90.00
_cell.angle_gamma   90.00
#
_symmetry.space_group_name_H-M   'P 1'
#
loop_
_entity.id
_entity.type
_entity.pdbx_description
1 polymer ?
#
loop_
_entity_poly.entity_id
_entity_poly.type
_entity_poly.pdbx_seq_one_letter_code
_entity_poly.pdbx_strand_id
1 'polypeptide(L)'
;MLKFIQNNREITALLAVVLLFVLPGFLDRQYLSVQTLTMVYSSAQILILLAMGATLVMLTRNIDVSVGSITGMCAVLLGMLLNAGYSLPVACVATLLLGLLAGFFNGVLVAWLKIPAIVATLGTLGLYRGIMLLWTGGKWIEGLPAELKQLSAPLLLGISAIGWLTIILVAFMAWLLAKTAFGRSFYATGDNLQGACQLGVRTEAIRIVAFSLNGCMAALAGIVFASQIGFIPNQTGTGLEMKAIAACVLGGISLLGGSGAIIGAVLGAWFLTQIDSVLVLLRIPAWWNDFIAGLVLLAVLVFDGRLRCALERNLRRQKYARFMTPPPSVKPASSGKKREAA
;
A
#
# COMPACT_ATOMS: atom_id res chain seq x y z
N MET A 1 1.92 -0.48 -26.92
CA MET A 1 2.54 0.17 -25.74
C MET A 1 1.55 0.30 -24.56
N LEU A 2 0.39 0.94 -24.70
CA LEU A 2 -0.62 1.08 -23.63
C LEU A 2 -1.09 -0.26 -23.02
N LYS A 3 -1.36 -1.28 -23.82
CA LYS A 3 -1.73 -2.63 -23.33
C LYS A 3 -0.62 -3.33 -22.55
N PHE A 4 0.64 -3.07 -22.90
CA PHE A 4 1.81 -3.63 -22.19
C PHE A 4 1.96 -2.99 -20.80
N ILE A 5 1.82 -1.66 -20.72
CA ILE A 5 1.85 -0.90 -19.44
C ILE A 5 0.70 -1.34 -18.52
N GLN A 6 -0.47 -1.65 -19.07
CA GLN A 6 -1.63 -2.10 -18.31
C GLN A 6 -1.49 -3.52 -17.74
N ASN A 7 -0.92 -4.42 -18.53
CA ASN A 7 -0.74 -5.82 -18.10
C ASN A 7 0.47 -6.02 -17.17
N ASN A 8 1.41 -5.05 -17.13
CA ASN A 8 2.67 -5.17 -16.39
C ASN A 8 2.94 -3.89 -15.57
N ARG A 9 1.99 -3.49 -14.74
CA ARG A 9 2.12 -2.28 -13.88
C ARG A 9 3.32 -2.34 -12.95
N GLU A 10 3.68 -3.54 -12.48
CA GLU A 10 4.87 -3.77 -11.66
C GLU A 10 6.17 -3.45 -12.42
N ILE A 11 6.25 -3.82 -13.70
CA ILE A 11 7.41 -3.50 -14.55
C ILE A 11 7.51 -2.00 -14.77
N THR A 12 6.39 -1.31 -14.94
CA THR A 12 6.37 0.15 -15.09
C THR A 12 6.82 0.84 -13.81
N ALA A 13 6.36 0.37 -12.64
CA ALA A 13 6.80 0.88 -11.35
C ALA A 13 8.31 0.62 -11.13
N LEU A 14 8.80 -0.57 -11.48
CA LEU A 14 10.23 -0.90 -11.41
C LEU A 14 11.06 0.01 -12.31
N LEU A 15 10.64 0.22 -13.56
CA LEU A 15 11.33 1.13 -14.48
C LEU A 15 11.36 2.56 -13.96
N ALA A 16 10.27 3.03 -13.34
CA ALA A 16 10.21 4.35 -12.73
C ALA A 16 11.19 4.48 -11.55
N VAL A 17 11.27 3.46 -10.68
CA VAL A 17 12.25 3.40 -9.58
C VAL A 17 13.68 3.44 -10.11
N VAL A 18 14.00 2.60 -11.11
CA VAL A 18 15.35 2.55 -11.71
C VAL A 18 15.71 3.87 -12.36
N LEU A 19 14.79 4.47 -13.11
CA LEU A 19 15.00 5.75 -13.78
C LEU A 19 15.23 6.87 -12.76
N LEU A 20 14.44 6.91 -11.69
CA LEU A 20 14.57 7.88 -10.61
C LEU A 20 15.86 7.66 -9.79
N PHE A 21 16.45 6.46 -9.79
CA PHE A 21 17.75 6.19 -9.19
C PHE A 21 18.90 6.61 -10.10
N VAL A 22 18.78 6.36 -11.40
CA VAL A 22 19.84 6.62 -12.38
C VAL A 22 19.97 8.11 -12.74
N LEU A 23 18.83 8.81 -12.92
CA LEU A 23 18.84 10.23 -13.33
C LEU A 23 19.62 11.15 -12.36
N PRO A 24 19.42 11.07 -11.02
CA PRO A 24 20.21 11.89 -10.09
C PRO A 24 21.69 11.52 -10.09
N GLY A 25 22.04 10.30 -10.46
CA GLY A 25 23.42 9.84 -10.62
C GLY A 25 24.22 10.57 -11.69
N PHE A 26 23.56 11.24 -12.64
CA PHE A 26 24.22 12.16 -13.60
C PHE A 26 24.61 13.50 -12.96
N LEU A 27 23.89 13.89 -11.89
CA LEU A 27 24.21 15.11 -11.13
C LEU A 27 25.27 14.84 -10.07
N ASP A 28 25.13 13.72 -9.35
CA ASP A 28 26.08 13.28 -8.33
C ASP A 28 26.34 11.77 -8.46
N ARG A 29 27.57 11.40 -8.83
CA ARG A 29 27.98 9.99 -8.96
C ARG A 29 27.91 9.22 -7.64
N GLN A 30 28.04 9.89 -6.48
CA GLN A 30 27.91 9.25 -5.19
C GLN A 30 26.48 8.71 -4.96
N TYR A 31 25.49 9.30 -5.63
CA TYR A 31 24.10 8.82 -5.55
C TYR A 31 23.94 7.39 -6.06
N LEU A 32 24.76 6.94 -7.01
CA LEU A 32 24.75 5.57 -7.54
C LEU A 32 25.50 4.56 -6.66
N SER A 33 25.90 4.94 -5.45
CA SER A 33 26.62 4.04 -4.54
C SER A 33 25.65 3.02 -3.88
N VAL A 34 26.19 1.85 -3.54
CA VAL A 34 25.46 0.84 -2.74
C VAL A 34 25.02 1.42 -1.40
N GLN A 35 25.82 2.33 -0.83
CA GLN A 35 25.50 3.02 0.41
C GLN A 35 24.24 3.87 0.27
N THR A 36 24.09 4.64 -0.79
CA THR A 36 22.87 5.41 -1.06
C THR A 36 21.67 4.50 -1.26
N LEU A 37 21.83 3.38 -1.98
CA LEU A 37 20.78 2.40 -2.19
C LEU A 37 20.28 1.82 -0.87
N THR A 38 21.20 1.45 0.04
CA THR A 38 20.83 0.93 1.38
C THR A 38 20.20 1.99 2.26
N MET A 39 20.65 3.26 2.17
CA MET A 39 20.04 4.39 2.88
C MET A 39 18.61 4.66 2.40
N VAL A 40 18.38 4.72 1.09
CA VAL A 40 17.03 4.89 0.51
C VAL A 40 16.12 3.73 0.92
N TYR A 41 16.63 2.49 0.86
CA TYR A 41 15.88 1.33 1.33
C TYR A 41 15.53 1.44 2.83
N SER A 42 16.48 1.84 3.66
CA SER A 42 16.27 2.03 5.10
C SER A 42 15.15 3.05 5.36
N SER A 43 15.16 4.18 4.68
CA SER A 43 14.10 5.20 4.77
C SER A 43 12.76 4.70 4.22
N ALA A 44 12.77 3.85 3.19
CA ALA A 44 11.56 3.30 2.58
C ALA A 44 10.85 2.25 3.44
N GLN A 45 11.52 1.62 4.41
CA GLN A 45 10.96 0.53 5.22
C GLN A 45 9.63 0.89 5.88
N ILE A 46 9.52 2.09 6.44
CA ILE A 46 8.29 2.58 7.09
C ILE A 46 7.14 2.57 6.08
N LEU A 47 7.36 3.20 4.93
CA LEU A 47 6.33 3.31 3.91
C LEU A 47 6.03 1.97 3.22
N ILE A 48 7.02 1.08 3.07
CA ILE A 48 6.86 -0.29 2.57
C ILE A 48 5.92 -1.08 3.47
N LEU A 49 6.14 -1.06 4.79
CA LEU A 49 5.29 -1.76 5.76
C LEU A 49 3.85 -1.23 5.71
N LEU A 50 3.69 0.09 5.69
CA LEU A 50 2.37 0.73 5.58
C LEU A 50 1.66 0.39 4.27
N ALA A 51 2.38 0.43 3.14
CA ALA A 51 1.84 0.07 1.83
C ALA A 51 1.43 -1.41 1.76
N MET A 52 2.19 -2.31 2.40
CA MET A 52 1.80 -3.73 2.50
C MET A 52 0.47 -3.90 3.24
N GLY A 53 0.34 -3.27 4.41
CA GLY A 53 -0.89 -3.30 5.19
C GLY A 53 -2.07 -2.67 4.42
N ALA A 54 -1.87 -1.47 3.89
CA ALA A 54 -2.87 -0.76 3.11
C ALA A 54 -3.32 -1.57 1.87
N THR A 55 -2.40 -2.31 1.22
CA THR A 55 -2.73 -3.21 0.10
C THR A 55 -3.78 -4.24 0.50
N LEU A 56 -3.66 -4.87 1.67
CA LEU A 56 -4.65 -5.87 2.12
C LEU A 56 -6.03 -5.26 2.28
N VAL A 57 -6.11 -4.06 2.86
CA VAL A 57 -7.36 -3.33 3.04
C VAL A 57 -7.94 -2.93 1.68
N MET A 58 -7.11 -2.38 0.78
CA MET A 58 -7.54 -1.94 -0.55
C MET A 58 -7.99 -3.11 -1.43
N LEU A 59 -7.34 -4.28 -1.34
CA LEU A 59 -7.78 -5.49 -2.04
C LEU A 59 -9.20 -5.89 -1.63
N THR A 60 -9.64 -5.62 -0.39
CA THR A 60 -11.02 -5.88 0.05
C THR A 60 -11.99 -4.72 -0.23
N ARG A 61 -11.62 -3.78 -1.12
CA ARG A 61 -12.43 -2.61 -1.51
C ARG A 61 -12.69 -1.62 -0.37
N ASN A 62 -11.73 -1.49 0.54
CA ASN A 62 -11.78 -0.54 1.64
C ASN A 62 -10.53 0.36 1.63
N ILE A 63 -10.61 1.48 2.31
CA ILE A 63 -9.48 2.40 2.51
C ILE A 63 -9.39 2.67 4.01
N ASP A 64 -8.17 2.57 4.57
CA ASP A 64 -7.89 2.89 5.96
C ASP A 64 -7.02 4.16 6.02
N VAL A 65 -7.63 5.23 6.49
CA VAL A 65 -6.96 6.53 6.66
C VAL A 65 -6.32 6.65 8.04
N SER A 66 -6.62 5.74 8.98
CA SER A 66 -6.10 5.81 10.35
C SER A 66 -4.69 5.22 10.52
N VAL A 67 -4.15 4.58 9.50
CA VAL A 67 -2.88 3.83 9.57
C VAL A 67 -1.71 4.68 10.10
N GLY A 68 -1.62 5.96 9.73
CA GLY A 68 -0.60 6.87 10.22
C GLY A 68 -0.75 7.15 11.73
N SER A 69 -1.98 7.35 12.22
CA SER A 69 -2.23 7.55 13.65
C SER A 69 -2.01 6.29 14.48
N ILE A 70 -2.30 5.10 13.93
CA ILE A 70 -1.94 3.81 14.55
C ILE A 70 -0.42 3.73 14.69
N THR A 71 0.33 4.07 13.64
CA THR A 71 1.81 4.09 13.66
C THR A 71 2.34 4.99 14.77
N GLY A 72 1.82 6.22 14.87
CA GLY A 72 2.22 7.17 15.92
C GLY A 72 1.87 6.67 17.33
N MET A 73 0.64 6.18 17.53
CA MET A 73 0.19 5.62 18.81
C MET A 73 1.04 4.43 19.26
N CYS A 74 1.36 3.54 18.33
CA CYS A 74 2.22 2.38 18.55
C CYS A 74 3.66 2.77 18.87
N ALA A 75 4.24 3.73 18.15
CA ALA A 75 5.56 4.26 18.46
C ALA A 75 5.62 4.86 19.88
N VAL A 76 4.59 5.62 20.26
CA VAL A 76 4.47 6.22 21.61
C VAL A 76 4.40 5.14 22.67
N LEU A 77 3.56 4.09 22.51
CA LEU A 77 3.50 2.99 23.47
C LEU A 77 4.88 2.31 23.63
N LEU A 78 5.56 2.03 22.51
CA LEU A 78 6.92 1.46 22.52
C LEU A 78 7.86 2.32 23.39
N GLY A 79 7.92 3.64 23.11
CA GLY A 79 8.81 4.54 23.80
C GLY A 79 8.47 4.65 25.30
N MET A 80 7.20 4.70 25.66
CA MET A 80 6.75 4.73 27.06
C MET A 80 7.17 3.46 27.82
N LEU A 81 6.98 2.27 27.21
CA LEU A 81 7.36 1.00 27.83
C LEU A 81 8.88 0.90 28.03
N LEU A 82 9.65 1.30 27.02
CA LEU A 82 11.11 1.29 27.11
C LEU A 82 11.62 2.26 28.18
N ASN A 83 11.07 3.46 28.28
CA ASN A 83 11.43 4.44 29.31
C ASN A 83 10.96 4.02 30.71
N ALA A 84 9.92 3.17 30.81
CA ALA A 84 9.49 2.55 32.05
C ALA A 84 10.36 1.35 32.47
N GLY A 85 11.40 0.99 31.68
CA GLY A 85 12.35 -0.09 31.98
C GLY A 85 11.91 -1.48 31.54
N TYR A 86 10.86 -1.61 30.72
CA TYR A 86 10.53 -2.91 30.13
C TYR A 86 11.54 -3.30 29.08
N SER A 87 11.80 -4.61 28.96
CA SER A 87 12.71 -5.15 27.96
C SER A 87 12.21 -4.92 26.53
N LEU A 88 13.12 -4.74 25.57
CA LEU A 88 12.80 -4.49 24.17
C LEU A 88 11.82 -5.51 23.55
N PRO A 89 11.98 -6.84 23.77
CA PRO A 89 11.01 -7.82 23.23
C PRO A 89 9.61 -7.64 23.78
N VAL A 90 9.46 -7.37 25.10
CA VAL A 90 8.15 -7.13 25.73
C VAL A 90 7.50 -5.88 25.16
N ALA A 91 8.25 -4.78 25.03
CA ALA A 91 7.76 -3.54 24.45
C ALA A 91 7.33 -3.72 23.00
N CYS A 92 8.12 -4.46 22.19
CA CYS A 92 7.76 -4.75 20.79
C CYS A 92 6.48 -5.61 20.69
N VAL A 93 6.35 -6.66 21.47
CA VAL A 93 5.13 -7.51 21.47
C VAL A 93 3.90 -6.73 21.89
N ALA A 94 3.98 -5.93 22.95
CA ALA A 94 2.88 -5.07 23.40
C ALA A 94 2.47 -4.05 22.30
N THR A 95 3.44 -3.48 21.61
CA THR A 95 3.22 -2.55 20.49
C THR A 95 2.52 -3.22 19.31
N LEU A 96 2.95 -4.44 18.94
CA LEU A 96 2.32 -5.22 17.87
C LEU A 96 0.88 -5.59 18.22
N LEU A 97 0.64 -5.99 19.47
CA LEU A 97 -0.71 -6.30 19.96
C LEU A 97 -1.62 -5.05 19.92
N LEU A 98 -1.11 -3.89 20.33
CA LEU A 98 -1.88 -2.64 20.25
C LEU A 98 -2.27 -2.33 18.81
N GLY A 99 -1.33 -2.41 17.86
CA GLY A 99 -1.63 -2.17 16.45
C GLY A 99 -2.62 -3.16 15.87
N LEU A 100 -2.47 -4.45 16.18
CA LEU A 100 -3.41 -5.49 15.78
C LEU A 100 -4.81 -5.23 16.34
N LEU A 101 -4.94 -4.84 17.60
CA LEU A 101 -6.23 -4.51 18.24
C LEU A 101 -6.85 -3.25 17.65
N ALA A 102 -6.06 -2.21 17.36
CA ALA A 102 -6.54 -0.99 16.72
C ALA A 102 -7.05 -1.29 15.31
N GLY A 103 -6.32 -2.08 14.53
CA GLY A 103 -6.78 -2.56 13.23
C GLY A 103 -8.01 -3.45 13.32
N PHE A 104 -8.06 -4.37 14.29
CA PHE A 104 -9.22 -5.21 14.54
C PHE A 104 -10.46 -4.36 14.86
N PHE A 105 -10.33 -3.34 15.70
CA PHE A 105 -11.41 -2.41 16.01
C PHE A 105 -11.95 -1.72 14.74
N ASN A 106 -11.06 -1.21 13.88
CA ASN A 106 -11.46 -0.66 12.57
C ASN A 106 -12.17 -1.70 11.71
N GLY A 107 -11.65 -2.92 11.67
CA GLY A 107 -12.25 -4.03 10.93
C GLY A 107 -13.67 -4.36 11.40
N VAL A 108 -13.92 -4.35 12.71
CA VAL A 108 -15.25 -4.55 13.30
C VAL A 108 -16.21 -3.42 12.91
N LEU A 109 -15.77 -2.16 13.00
CA LEU A 109 -16.58 -1.00 12.61
C LEU A 109 -17.01 -1.10 11.14
N VAL A 110 -16.09 -1.51 10.26
CA VAL A 110 -16.33 -1.53 8.82
C VAL A 110 -17.06 -2.79 8.35
N ALA A 111 -16.65 -3.97 8.83
CA ALA A 111 -17.18 -5.22 8.33
C ALA A 111 -18.45 -5.67 9.08
N TRP A 112 -18.49 -5.53 10.39
CA TRP A 112 -19.61 -6.01 11.22
C TRP A 112 -20.66 -4.92 11.42
N LEU A 113 -20.27 -3.70 11.81
CA LEU A 113 -21.21 -2.57 11.95
C LEU A 113 -21.56 -1.91 10.62
N LYS A 114 -20.91 -2.33 9.50
CA LYS A 114 -21.18 -1.86 8.13
C LYS A 114 -21.03 -0.34 7.93
N ILE A 115 -20.19 0.30 8.74
CA ILE A 115 -19.87 1.72 8.59
C ILE A 115 -18.95 1.88 7.35
N PRO A 116 -19.18 2.86 6.47
CA PRO A 116 -18.27 3.12 5.36
C PRO A 116 -16.82 3.29 5.84
N ALA A 117 -15.86 2.57 5.23
CA ALA A 117 -14.49 2.47 5.71
C ALA A 117 -13.83 3.84 5.93
N ILE A 118 -13.96 4.74 4.97
CA ILE A 118 -13.38 6.09 5.06
C ILE A 118 -13.95 6.85 6.28
N VAL A 119 -15.25 6.76 6.53
CA VAL A 119 -15.91 7.44 7.66
C VAL A 119 -15.43 6.87 9.00
N ALA A 120 -15.42 5.53 9.11
CA ALA A 120 -14.96 4.86 10.33
C ALA A 120 -13.48 5.20 10.61
N THR A 121 -12.61 5.11 9.59
CA THR A 121 -11.17 5.31 9.76
C THR A 121 -10.77 6.78 9.93
N LEU A 122 -11.54 7.73 9.42
CA LEU A 122 -11.39 9.16 9.76
C LEU A 122 -11.73 9.41 11.23
N GLY A 123 -12.79 8.80 11.76
CA GLY A 123 -13.12 8.87 13.17
C GLY A 123 -12.03 8.28 14.05
N THR A 124 -11.55 7.08 13.71
CA THR A 124 -10.48 6.41 14.49
C THR A 124 -9.11 7.06 14.30
N LEU A 125 -8.84 7.74 13.17
CA LEU A 125 -7.65 8.59 12.99
C LEU A 125 -7.60 9.65 14.11
N GLY A 126 -8.69 10.37 14.32
CA GLY A 126 -8.79 11.37 15.41
C GLY A 126 -8.67 10.72 16.78
N LEU A 127 -9.33 9.57 16.99
CA LEU A 127 -9.30 8.84 18.26
C LEU A 127 -7.87 8.39 18.62
N TYR A 128 -7.16 7.69 17.72
CA TYR A 128 -5.81 7.20 17.99
C TYR A 128 -4.80 8.33 18.12
N ARG A 129 -4.96 9.41 17.33
CA ARG A 129 -4.16 10.63 17.47
C ARG A 129 -4.40 11.28 18.84
N GLY A 130 -5.65 11.37 19.29
CA GLY A 130 -6.02 11.87 20.61
C GLY A 130 -5.43 11.02 21.75
N ILE A 131 -5.52 9.69 21.68
CA ILE A 131 -4.92 8.77 22.65
C ILE A 131 -3.41 9.00 22.75
N MET A 132 -2.72 9.10 21.61
CA MET A 132 -1.29 9.39 21.58
C MET A 132 -0.94 10.68 22.32
N LEU A 133 -1.70 11.75 22.08
CA LEU A 133 -1.48 13.05 22.73
C LEU A 133 -1.84 13.04 24.23
N LEU A 134 -2.88 12.31 24.61
CA LEU A 134 -3.25 12.13 26.02
C LEU A 134 -2.15 11.37 26.79
N TRP A 135 -1.58 10.32 26.23
CA TRP A 135 -0.51 9.56 26.88
C TRP A 135 0.77 10.37 27.05
N THR A 136 1.12 11.20 26.07
CA THR A 136 2.37 12.00 26.10
C THR A 136 2.22 13.37 26.75
N GLY A 137 0.98 13.82 26.97
CA GLY A 137 0.71 15.22 27.36
C GLY A 137 1.18 16.20 26.28
N GLY A 138 1.21 15.78 25.01
CA GLY A 138 1.69 16.57 23.86
C GLY A 138 3.22 16.72 23.78
N LYS A 139 3.99 16.04 24.65
CA LYS A 139 5.46 16.09 24.67
C LYS A 139 6.05 15.02 23.76
N TRP A 140 7.29 15.23 23.36
CA TRP A 140 8.09 14.23 22.66
C TRP A 140 8.58 13.16 23.64
N ILE A 141 8.79 11.93 23.16
CA ILE A 141 9.44 10.89 23.94
C ILE A 141 10.90 10.83 23.50
N GLU A 142 11.78 11.16 24.43
CA GLU A 142 13.23 11.17 24.26
C GLU A 142 13.87 10.11 25.17
N GLY A 143 15.19 9.94 25.06
CA GLY A 143 15.94 9.05 25.96
C GLY A 143 15.71 7.55 25.68
N LEU A 144 15.34 7.18 24.44
CA LEU A 144 15.15 5.79 24.07
C LEU A 144 16.48 4.98 24.20
N PRO A 145 16.42 3.73 24.71
CA PRO A 145 17.60 2.92 24.96
C PRO A 145 18.38 2.62 23.66
N ALA A 146 19.70 2.52 23.77
CA ALA A 146 20.59 2.25 22.65
C ALA A 146 20.28 0.92 21.94
N GLU A 147 19.72 -0.06 22.66
CA GLU A 147 19.30 -1.34 22.11
C GLU A 147 18.27 -1.20 20.99
N LEU A 148 17.36 -0.22 21.08
CA LEU A 148 16.39 0.04 20.04
C LEU A 148 17.07 0.51 18.74
N LYS A 149 18.11 1.36 18.84
CA LYS A 149 18.87 1.84 17.68
C LYS A 149 19.65 0.72 16.99
N GLN A 150 20.06 -0.31 17.74
CA GLN A 150 20.77 -1.47 17.17
C GLN A 150 19.90 -2.23 16.17
N LEU A 151 18.56 -2.21 16.29
CA LEU A 151 17.66 -2.82 15.31
C LEU A 151 17.81 -2.21 13.90
N SER A 152 18.13 -0.92 13.84
CA SER A 152 18.31 -0.17 12.58
C SER A 152 19.79 -0.04 12.18
N ALA A 153 20.72 -0.55 12.99
CA ALA A 153 22.13 -0.55 12.66
C ALA A 153 22.41 -1.49 11.47
N PRO A 154 23.32 -1.13 10.56
CA PRO A 154 23.74 -2.00 9.46
C PRO A 154 24.30 -3.33 9.97
N LEU A 155 23.79 -4.46 9.48
CA LEU A 155 24.20 -5.80 9.88
C LEU A 155 24.87 -6.52 8.69
N LEU A 156 24.09 -7.04 7.77
CA LEU A 156 24.56 -7.84 6.63
C LEU A 156 24.30 -7.07 5.33
N LEU A 157 25.30 -6.95 4.47
CA LEU A 157 25.24 -6.19 3.21
C LEU A 157 24.83 -4.71 3.39
N GLY A 158 25.06 -4.12 4.56
CA GLY A 158 24.63 -2.76 4.87
C GLY A 158 23.13 -2.62 5.21
N ILE A 159 22.39 -3.74 5.26
CA ILE A 159 20.97 -3.78 5.61
C ILE A 159 20.83 -4.13 7.09
N SER A 160 19.98 -3.41 7.82
CA SER A 160 19.70 -3.65 9.24
C SER A 160 18.92 -4.95 9.48
N ALA A 161 18.92 -5.44 10.72
CA ALA A 161 18.13 -6.62 11.12
C ALA A 161 16.64 -6.44 10.80
N ILE A 162 16.08 -5.26 11.08
CA ILE A 162 14.69 -4.93 10.79
C ILE A 162 14.44 -4.78 9.28
N GLY A 163 15.48 -4.39 8.52
CA GLY A 163 15.43 -4.37 7.05
C GLY A 163 15.30 -5.78 6.47
N TRP A 164 16.07 -6.72 6.96
CA TRP A 164 15.93 -8.12 6.55
C TRP A 164 14.56 -8.70 6.93
N LEU A 165 14.05 -8.36 8.12
CA LEU A 165 12.68 -8.73 8.52
C LEU A 165 11.66 -8.17 7.53
N THR A 166 11.80 -6.91 7.10
CA THR A 166 10.90 -6.29 6.12
C THR A 166 10.93 -7.03 4.77
N ILE A 167 12.12 -7.42 4.27
CA ILE A 167 12.26 -8.21 3.04
C ILE A 167 11.55 -9.56 3.17
N ILE A 168 11.76 -10.26 4.29
CA ILE A 168 11.12 -11.55 4.57
C ILE A 168 9.60 -11.40 4.62
N LEU A 169 9.09 -10.35 5.27
CA LEU A 169 7.65 -10.05 5.32
C LEU A 169 7.08 -9.76 3.94
N VAL A 170 7.77 -8.96 3.10
CA VAL A 170 7.37 -8.70 1.71
C VAL A 170 7.27 -10.02 0.94
N ALA A 171 8.30 -10.86 1.00
CA ALA A 171 8.31 -12.14 0.30
C ALA A 171 7.19 -13.09 0.81
N PHE A 172 7.00 -13.15 2.12
CA PHE A 172 5.95 -13.96 2.76
C PHE A 172 4.55 -13.49 2.33
N MET A 173 4.29 -12.18 2.40
CA MET A 173 2.99 -11.63 2.03
C MET A 173 2.70 -11.75 0.53
N ALA A 174 3.72 -11.59 -0.32
CA ALA A 174 3.59 -11.83 -1.76
C ALA A 174 3.27 -13.29 -2.06
N TRP A 175 3.96 -14.23 -1.41
CA TRP A 175 3.67 -15.66 -1.50
C TRP A 175 2.27 -15.99 -1.00
N LEU A 176 1.88 -15.47 0.18
CA LEU A 176 0.58 -15.71 0.79
C LEU A 176 -0.56 -15.27 -0.13
N LEU A 177 -0.50 -14.07 -0.69
CA LEU A 177 -1.53 -13.57 -1.59
C LEU A 177 -1.56 -14.31 -2.93
N ALA A 178 -0.39 -14.65 -3.51
CA ALA A 178 -0.31 -15.27 -4.82
C ALA A 178 -0.63 -16.78 -4.81
N LYS A 179 -0.26 -17.50 -3.74
CA LYS A 179 -0.24 -18.98 -3.75
C LYS A 179 -1.27 -19.63 -2.83
N THR A 180 -1.81 -18.92 -1.83
CA THR A 180 -2.72 -19.54 -0.85
C THR A 180 -4.19 -19.30 -1.15
N ALA A 181 -5.08 -20.19 -0.67
CA ALA A 181 -6.53 -20.00 -0.73
C ALA A 181 -6.96 -18.78 0.09
N PHE A 182 -6.29 -18.55 1.23
CA PHE A 182 -6.52 -17.40 2.08
C PHE A 182 -6.23 -16.08 1.34
N GLY A 183 -5.08 -16.01 0.64
CA GLY A 183 -4.75 -14.85 -0.20
C GLY A 183 -5.79 -14.58 -1.29
N ARG A 184 -6.24 -15.64 -2.00
CA ARG A 184 -7.29 -15.49 -3.02
C ARG A 184 -8.60 -14.95 -2.48
N SER A 185 -8.92 -15.20 -1.20
CA SER A 185 -10.15 -14.70 -0.57
C SER A 185 -10.18 -13.16 -0.45
N PHE A 186 -9.01 -12.49 -0.33
CA PHE A 186 -8.93 -11.02 -0.36
C PHE A 186 -9.36 -10.48 -1.73
N TYR A 187 -8.81 -11.06 -2.80
CA TYR A 187 -9.15 -10.66 -4.17
C TYR A 187 -10.63 -10.90 -4.49
N ALA A 188 -11.15 -12.08 -4.14
CA ALA A 188 -12.55 -12.42 -4.35
C ALA A 188 -13.50 -11.50 -3.59
N THR A 189 -13.17 -11.15 -2.33
CA THR A 189 -13.96 -10.23 -1.50
C THR A 189 -14.03 -8.83 -2.13
N GLY A 190 -12.95 -8.35 -2.74
CA GLY A 190 -12.91 -7.03 -3.36
C GLY A 190 -13.53 -7.00 -4.76
N ASP A 191 -13.38 -8.06 -5.55
CA ASP A 191 -13.92 -8.12 -6.90
C ASP A 191 -15.46 -8.16 -6.89
N ASN A 192 -16.03 -9.11 -6.16
CA ASN A 192 -17.48 -9.22 -6.01
C ASN A 192 -17.85 -9.77 -4.63
N LEU A 193 -18.22 -8.87 -3.71
CA LEU A 193 -18.56 -9.21 -2.33
C LEU A 193 -19.71 -10.23 -2.24
N GLN A 194 -20.78 -10.03 -3.04
CA GLN A 194 -21.95 -10.91 -3.02
C GLN A 194 -21.60 -12.28 -3.63
N GLY A 195 -20.92 -12.30 -4.76
CA GLY A 195 -20.46 -13.54 -5.41
C GLY A 195 -19.53 -14.34 -4.52
N ALA A 196 -18.56 -13.70 -3.85
CA ALA A 196 -17.66 -14.34 -2.91
C ALA A 196 -18.42 -14.96 -1.73
N CYS A 197 -19.41 -14.25 -1.18
CA CYS A 197 -20.25 -14.77 -0.11
C CYS A 197 -21.06 -16.02 -0.55
N GLN A 198 -21.63 -16.01 -1.76
CA GLN A 198 -22.35 -17.16 -2.33
C GLN A 198 -21.43 -18.38 -2.55
N LEU A 199 -20.15 -18.15 -2.81
CA LEU A 199 -19.14 -19.21 -2.92
C LEU A 199 -18.58 -19.67 -1.56
N GLY A 200 -19.17 -19.23 -0.44
CA GLY A 200 -18.79 -19.65 0.91
C GLY A 200 -17.61 -18.90 1.52
N VAL A 201 -17.13 -17.81 0.90
CA VAL A 201 -16.08 -16.97 1.48
C VAL A 201 -16.67 -16.12 2.62
N ARG A 202 -16.06 -16.20 3.82
CA ARG A 202 -16.44 -15.36 4.97
C ARG A 202 -15.91 -13.93 4.79
N THR A 203 -16.55 -13.16 3.91
CA THR A 203 -16.09 -11.84 3.48
C THR A 203 -15.93 -10.84 4.64
N GLU A 204 -16.78 -10.90 5.67
CA GLU A 204 -16.65 -10.06 6.86
C GLU A 204 -15.38 -10.38 7.64
N ALA A 205 -15.09 -11.67 7.87
CA ALA A 205 -13.86 -12.09 8.55
C ALA A 205 -12.61 -11.69 7.77
N ILE A 206 -12.62 -11.84 6.43
CA ILE A 206 -11.50 -11.42 5.57
C ILE A 206 -11.25 -9.91 5.69
N ARG A 207 -12.31 -9.09 5.73
CA ARG A 207 -12.18 -7.64 5.92
C ARG A 207 -11.63 -7.29 7.31
N ILE A 208 -12.13 -7.94 8.37
CA ILE A 208 -11.60 -7.75 9.73
C ILE A 208 -10.11 -8.10 9.77
N VAL A 209 -9.72 -9.24 9.21
CA VAL A 209 -8.31 -9.66 9.16
C VAL A 209 -7.46 -8.68 8.34
N ALA A 210 -7.98 -8.13 7.24
CA ALA A 210 -7.29 -7.13 6.44
C ALA A 210 -6.91 -5.89 7.28
N PHE A 211 -7.88 -5.36 8.03
CA PHE A 211 -7.64 -4.21 8.91
C PHE A 211 -6.72 -4.56 10.09
N SER A 212 -6.87 -5.76 10.69
CA SER A 212 -6.02 -6.21 11.79
C SER A 212 -4.55 -6.33 11.36
N LEU A 213 -4.30 -6.94 10.20
CA LEU A 213 -2.96 -7.04 9.64
C LEU A 213 -2.40 -5.67 9.24
N ASN A 214 -3.24 -4.76 8.73
CA ASN A 214 -2.83 -3.38 8.45
C ASN A 214 -2.39 -2.66 9.74
N GLY A 215 -3.12 -2.80 10.83
CA GLY A 215 -2.73 -2.25 12.13
C GLY A 215 -1.43 -2.88 12.68
N CYS A 216 -1.22 -4.17 12.46
CA CYS A 216 0.04 -4.84 12.81
C CYS A 216 1.23 -4.30 11.99
N MET A 217 1.06 -4.08 10.68
CA MET A 217 2.08 -3.46 9.82
C MET A 217 2.35 -2.01 10.23
N ALA A 218 1.32 -1.26 10.64
CA ALA A 218 1.48 0.09 11.20
C ALA A 218 2.28 0.08 12.50
N ALA A 219 2.06 -0.90 13.37
CA ALA A 219 2.86 -1.06 14.59
C ALA A 219 4.33 -1.37 14.29
N LEU A 220 4.60 -2.27 13.34
CA LEU A 220 5.96 -2.53 12.86
C LEU A 220 6.60 -1.26 12.30
N ALA A 221 5.87 -0.48 11.50
CA ALA A 221 6.34 0.80 10.98
C ALA A 221 6.66 1.79 12.11
N GLY A 222 5.90 1.79 13.20
CA GLY A 222 6.17 2.58 14.41
C GLY A 222 7.45 2.16 15.14
N ILE A 223 7.71 0.85 15.24
CA ILE A 223 8.97 0.31 15.79
C ILE A 223 10.16 0.72 14.92
N VAL A 224 10.04 0.59 13.60
CA VAL A 224 11.08 1.02 12.64
C VAL A 224 11.34 2.51 12.79
N PHE A 225 10.29 3.33 12.83
CA PHE A 225 10.40 4.78 13.00
C PHE A 225 11.18 5.14 14.27
N ALA A 226 10.78 4.59 15.41
CA ALA A 226 11.44 4.86 16.69
C ALA A 226 12.91 4.40 16.70
N SER A 227 13.23 3.26 16.06
CA SER A 227 14.59 2.72 16.00
C SER A 227 15.51 3.54 15.09
N GLN A 228 14.98 4.13 14.00
CA GLN A 228 15.76 4.94 13.06
C GLN A 228 16.03 6.34 13.59
N ILE A 229 15.03 6.99 14.18
CA ILE A 229 15.13 8.39 14.62
C ILE A 229 15.71 8.50 16.03
N GLY A 230 15.34 7.57 16.93
CA GLY A 230 15.83 7.52 18.32
C GLY A 230 15.10 8.47 19.27
N PHE A 231 14.01 9.11 18.83
CA PHE A 231 13.03 9.85 19.63
C PHE A 231 11.68 9.83 18.90
N ILE A 232 10.59 10.17 19.59
CA ILE A 232 9.25 10.08 19.03
C ILE A 232 8.56 11.44 19.16
N PRO A 233 8.45 12.21 18.06
CA PRO A 233 7.69 13.45 18.03
C PRO A 233 6.19 13.23 18.29
N ASN A 234 5.53 14.25 18.85
CA ASN A 234 4.08 14.23 19.10
C ASN A 234 3.20 14.22 17.83
N GLN A 235 3.80 14.41 16.65
CA GLN A 235 3.12 14.35 15.36
C GLN A 235 3.53 13.13 14.54
N THR A 236 4.18 12.13 15.16
CA THR A 236 4.62 10.91 14.48
C THR A 236 3.47 10.26 13.73
N GLY A 237 3.75 9.85 12.50
CA GLY A 237 2.79 9.19 11.62
C GLY A 237 1.87 10.11 10.83
N THR A 238 1.89 11.44 11.06
CA THR A 238 1.04 12.39 10.30
C THR A 238 1.44 12.41 8.82
N GLY A 239 0.45 12.29 7.92
CA GLY A 239 0.67 12.28 6.47
C GLY A 239 1.09 10.94 5.89
N LEU A 240 1.54 9.98 6.73
CA LEU A 240 1.94 8.65 6.25
C LEU A 240 0.77 7.87 5.65
N GLU A 241 -0.46 8.10 6.12
CA GLU A 241 -1.68 7.51 5.58
C GLU A 241 -1.85 7.84 4.09
N MET A 242 -1.68 9.10 3.71
CA MET A 242 -1.81 9.54 2.32
C MET A 242 -0.66 9.00 1.46
N LYS A 243 0.58 9.01 1.98
CA LYS A 243 1.73 8.43 1.28
C LYS A 243 1.57 6.91 1.07
N ALA A 244 1.03 6.18 2.05
CA ALA A 244 0.78 4.74 1.93
C ALA A 244 -0.27 4.42 0.86
N ILE A 245 -1.38 5.18 0.82
CA ILE A 245 -2.40 5.04 -0.23
C ILE A 245 -1.80 5.39 -1.59
N ALA A 246 -1.04 6.49 -1.69
CA ALA A 246 -0.37 6.90 -2.92
C ALA A 246 0.59 5.81 -3.43
N ALA A 247 1.40 5.22 -2.54
CA ALA A 247 2.30 4.12 -2.86
C ALA A 247 1.55 2.91 -3.45
N CYS A 248 0.43 2.52 -2.83
CA CYS A 248 -0.41 1.42 -3.32
C CYS A 248 -0.97 1.71 -4.72
N VAL A 249 -1.55 2.90 -4.93
CA VAL A 249 -2.16 3.27 -6.21
C VAL A 249 -1.11 3.36 -7.31
N LEU A 250 0.03 3.99 -7.03
CA LEU A 250 1.18 4.07 -7.93
C LEU A 250 1.71 2.68 -8.27
N GLY A 251 1.74 1.78 -7.28
CA GLY A 251 2.10 0.37 -7.46
C GLY A 251 1.05 -0.47 -8.20
N GLY A 252 -0.08 0.12 -8.59
CA GLY A 252 -1.12 -0.53 -9.39
C GLY A 252 -2.18 -1.28 -8.59
N ILE A 253 -2.28 -1.06 -7.30
CA ILE A 253 -3.40 -1.57 -6.48
C ILE A 253 -4.68 -0.83 -6.86
N SER A 254 -5.74 -1.56 -7.12
CA SER A 254 -7.03 -1.00 -7.50
C SER A 254 -7.77 -0.41 -6.31
N LEU A 255 -8.20 0.85 -6.41
CA LEU A 255 -9.11 1.48 -5.43
C LEU A 255 -10.50 0.83 -5.40
N LEU A 256 -10.90 0.16 -6.49
CA LEU A 256 -12.15 -0.60 -6.55
C LEU A 256 -12.03 -2.00 -5.95
N GLY A 257 -10.85 -2.38 -5.48
CA GLY A 257 -10.56 -3.70 -4.92
C GLY A 257 -10.31 -4.79 -5.97
N GLY A 258 -10.05 -6.00 -5.50
CA GLY A 258 -9.97 -7.21 -6.30
C GLY A 258 -8.75 -7.35 -7.22
N SER A 259 -7.86 -6.36 -7.31
CA SER A 259 -6.70 -6.43 -8.20
C SER A 259 -5.51 -5.60 -7.72
N GLY A 260 -4.31 -6.10 -7.99
CA GLY A 260 -3.03 -5.51 -7.62
C GLY A 260 -2.10 -6.53 -6.97
N ALA A 261 -0.82 -6.21 -6.82
CA ALA A 261 0.17 -7.07 -6.20
C ALA A 261 1.00 -6.31 -5.16
N ILE A 262 1.38 -6.98 -4.08
CA ILE A 262 2.20 -6.40 -3.00
C ILE A 262 3.52 -5.85 -3.54
N ILE A 263 4.16 -6.54 -4.46
CA ILE A 263 5.42 -6.08 -5.06
C ILE A 263 5.24 -4.72 -5.71
N GLY A 264 4.11 -4.48 -6.38
CA GLY A 264 3.80 -3.17 -6.94
C GLY A 264 3.73 -2.08 -5.86
N ALA A 265 3.00 -2.33 -4.75
CA ALA A 265 2.90 -1.38 -3.64
C ALA A 265 4.26 -1.09 -2.99
N VAL A 266 5.12 -2.11 -2.83
CA VAL A 266 6.50 -1.98 -2.34
C VAL A 266 7.33 -1.07 -3.27
N LEU A 267 7.23 -1.29 -4.58
CA LEU A 267 7.92 -0.44 -5.57
C LEU A 267 7.37 0.98 -5.56
N GLY A 268 6.07 1.16 -5.38
CA GLY A 268 5.45 2.48 -5.22
C GLY A 268 5.92 3.20 -3.96
N ALA A 269 6.05 2.49 -2.84
CA ALA A 269 6.60 3.03 -1.59
C ALA A 269 8.06 3.43 -1.75
N TRP A 270 8.86 2.59 -2.40
CA TRP A 270 10.25 2.89 -2.71
C TRP A 270 10.36 4.13 -3.61
N PHE A 271 9.55 4.19 -4.66
CA PHE A 271 9.52 5.34 -5.57
C PHE A 271 9.23 6.66 -4.84
N LEU A 272 8.21 6.71 -3.97
CA LEU A 272 7.88 7.92 -3.21
C LEU A 272 9.01 8.32 -2.26
N THR A 273 9.60 7.36 -1.55
CA THR A 273 10.73 7.65 -0.65
C THR A 273 11.97 8.11 -1.43
N GLN A 274 12.15 7.59 -2.64
CA GLN A 274 13.25 8.01 -3.49
C GLN A 274 13.08 9.45 -4.00
N ILE A 275 11.83 9.90 -4.24
CA ILE A 275 11.56 11.32 -4.50
C ILE A 275 12.02 12.17 -3.33
N ASP A 276 11.67 11.78 -2.09
CA ASP A 276 12.11 12.50 -0.88
C ASP A 276 13.67 12.60 -0.84
N SER A 277 14.37 11.51 -1.18
CA SER A 277 15.84 11.47 -1.24
C SER A 277 16.43 12.38 -2.33
N VAL A 278 15.79 12.44 -3.50
CA VAL A 278 16.19 13.34 -4.60
C VAL A 278 15.98 14.80 -4.22
N LEU A 279 14.89 15.13 -3.52
CA LEU A 279 14.63 16.49 -3.05
C LEU A 279 15.71 16.97 -2.06
N VAL A 280 16.14 16.06 -1.17
CA VAL A 280 17.26 16.34 -0.26
C VAL A 280 18.56 16.57 -1.04
N LEU A 281 18.86 15.74 -2.05
CA LEU A 281 20.03 15.92 -2.93
C LEU A 281 20.02 17.30 -3.62
N LEU A 282 18.87 17.73 -4.10
CA LEU A 282 18.65 19.02 -4.75
C LEU A 282 18.59 20.19 -3.76
N ARG A 283 18.74 19.92 -2.44
CA ARG A 283 18.61 20.91 -1.36
C ARG A 283 17.27 21.65 -1.35
N ILE A 284 16.21 20.98 -1.81
CA ILE A 284 14.85 21.50 -1.77
C ILE A 284 14.33 21.35 -0.34
N PRO A 285 13.72 22.40 0.25
CA PRO A 285 13.18 22.34 1.60
C PRO A 285 12.14 21.22 1.80
N ALA A 286 12.14 20.61 3.00
CA ALA A 286 11.30 19.43 3.32
C ALA A 286 9.78 19.64 3.14
N TRP A 287 9.28 20.88 3.26
CA TRP A 287 7.85 21.17 3.05
C TRP A 287 7.37 20.91 1.60
N TRP A 288 8.27 20.79 0.62
CA TRP A 288 7.92 20.36 -0.72
C TRP A 288 7.55 18.89 -0.83
N ASN A 289 7.98 18.06 0.13
CA ASN A 289 7.73 16.61 0.10
C ASN A 289 6.23 16.29 0.08
N ASP A 290 5.45 16.94 0.94
CA ASP A 290 3.99 16.70 1.01
C ASP A 290 3.27 17.26 -0.22
N PHE A 291 3.72 18.42 -0.74
CA PHE A 291 3.18 18.99 -1.99
C PHE A 291 3.43 18.06 -3.17
N ILE A 292 4.65 17.55 -3.33
CA ILE A 292 5.01 16.66 -4.44
C ILE A 292 4.30 15.30 -4.27
N ALA A 293 4.25 14.75 -3.07
CA ALA A 293 3.51 13.51 -2.81
C ALA A 293 2.02 13.65 -3.17
N GLY A 294 1.39 14.79 -2.81
CA GLY A 294 0.01 15.10 -3.17
C GLY A 294 -0.17 15.28 -4.68
N LEU A 295 0.75 15.97 -5.34
CA LEU A 295 0.73 16.16 -6.81
C LEU A 295 0.88 14.82 -7.54
N VAL A 296 1.80 13.98 -7.11
CA VAL A 296 2.01 12.63 -7.67
C VAL A 296 0.76 11.78 -7.50
N LEU A 297 0.16 11.78 -6.30
CA LEU A 297 -1.08 11.06 -6.04
C LEU A 297 -2.20 11.54 -6.98
N LEU A 298 -2.40 12.85 -7.09
CA LEU A 298 -3.42 13.44 -7.96
C LEU A 298 -3.18 13.07 -9.43
N ALA A 299 -1.94 13.18 -9.91
CA ALA A 299 -1.57 12.82 -11.27
C ALA A 299 -1.87 11.34 -11.56
N VAL A 300 -1.51 10.43 -10.65
CA VAL A 300 -1.76 8.99 -10.80
C VAL A 300 -3.26 8.69 -10.79
N LEU A 301 -4.04 9.31 -9.90
CA LEU A 301 -5.50 9.13 -9.85
C LEU A 301 -6.20 9.61 -11.14
N VAL A 302 -5.80 10.77 -11.65
CA VAL A 302 -6.34 11.31 -12.92
C VAL A 302 -5.97 10.40 -14.09
N PHE A 303 -4.74 9.91 -14.13
CA PHE A 303 -4.27 9.03 -15.18
C PHE A 303 -4.97 7.66 -15.13
N ASP A 304 -5.07 7.03 -13.95
CA ASP A 304 -5.78 5.74 -13.78
C ASP A 304 -7.27 5.88 -14.11
N GLY A 305 -7.92 6.97 -13.68
CA GLY A 305 -9.32 7.24 -13.97
C GLY A 305 -9.58 7.41 -15.47
N ARG A 306 -8.74 8.18 -16.18
CA ARG A 306 -8.85 8.36 -17.65
C ARG A 306 -8.61 7.06 -18.40
N LEU A 307 -7.62 6.28 -17.95
CA LEU A 307 -7.28 5.00 -18.54
C LEU A 307 -8.43 4.01 -18.44
N ARG A 308 -9.08 3.92 -17.26
CA ARG A 308 -10.25 3.07 -17.02
C ARG A 308 -11.44 3.49 -17.89
N CYS A 309 -11.76 4.77 -17.93
CA CYS A 309 -12.83 5.28 -18.81
C CYS A 309 -12.59 4.96 -20.28
N ALA A 310 -11.35 5.05 -20.76
CA ALA A 310 -11.00 4.71 -22.13
C ALA A 310 -11.16 3.20 -22.40
N LEU A 311 -10.79 2.34 -21.44
CA LEU A 311 -10.98 0.90 -21.53
C LEU A 311 -12.44 0.49 -21.54
N GLU A 312 -13.25 1.03 -20.63
CA GLU A 312 -14.68 0.74 -20.59
C GLU A 312 -15.37 1.15 -21.89
N ARG A 313 -15.01 2.31 -22.44
CA ARG A 313 -15.51 2.76 -23.73
C ARG A 313 -15.13 1.78 -24.87
N ASN A 314 -13.89 1.29 -24.87
CA ASN A 314 -13.45 0.33 -25.87
C ASN A 314 -14.13 -1.04 -25.72
N LEU A 315 -14.30 -1.53 -24.49
CA LEU A 315 -15.03 -2.78 -24.21
C LEU A 315 -16.51 -2.66 -24.60
N ARG A 316 -17.15 -1.55 -24.28
CA ARG A 316 -18.53 -1.27 -24.74
C ARG A 316 -18.60 -1.23 -26.25
N ARG A 317 -17.69 -0.54 -26.95
CA ARG A 317 -17.64 -0.51 -28.42
C ARG A 317 -17.47 -1.92 -29.01
N GLN A 318 -16.60 -2.76 -28.47
CA GLN A 318 -16.42 -4.15 -28.92
C GLN A 318 -17.66 -5.02 -28.66
N LYS A 319 -18.32 -4.81 -27.52
CA LYS A 319 -19.54 -5.55 -27.16
C LYS A 319 -20.70 -5.17 -28.09
N TYR A 320 -20.85 -3.88 -28.41
CA TYR A 320 -21.89 -3.40 -29.33
C TYR A 320 -21.56 -3.64 -30.80
N ALA A 321 -20.28 -3.65 -31.20
CA ALA A 321 -19.87 -3.98 -32.57
C ALA A 321 -20.33 -5.39 -33.01
N ARG A 322 -20.40 -6.34 -32.08
CA ARG A 322 -20.94 -7.69 -32.34
C ARG A 322 -22.42 -7.71 -32.66
N PHE A 323 -23.18 -6.71 -32.21
CA PHE A 323 -24.62 -6.58 -32.48
C PHE A 323 -24.92 -5.66 -33.68
N MET A 324 -23.93 -4.92 -34.18
CA MET A 324 -24.06 -4.01 -35.33
C MET A 324 -23.59 -4.65 -36.64
N THR A 325 -23.00 -5.84 -36.62
CA THR A 325 -22.75 -6.60 -37.86
C THR A 325 -24.09 -7.09 -38.38
N PRO A 326 -24.54 -6.66 -39.58
CA PRO A 326 -25.78 -7.18 -40.16
C PRO A 326 -25.64 -8.70 -40.30
N PRO A 327 -26.75 -9.46 -40.10
CA PRO A 327 -26.71 -10.91 -40.28
C PRO A 327 -26.17 -11.20 -41.69
N PRO A 328 -25.36 -12.28 -41.86
CA PRO A 328 -24.84 -12.64 -43.18
C PRO A 328 -25.99 -12.70 -44.18
N SER A 329 -25.88 -11.94 -45.24
CA SER A 329 -26.90 -11.93 -46.28
C SER A 329 -27.12 -13.36 -46.78
N VAL A 330 -28.34 -13.85 -46.52
CA VAL A 330 -28.78 -15.12 -47.08
C VAL A 330 -28.70 -14.98 -48.59
N LYS A 331 -27.73 -15.64 -49.24
CA LYS A 331 -27.67 -15.69 -50.71
C LYS A 331 -29.02 -16.27 -51.18
N PRO A 332 -29.76 -15.57 -52.10
CA PRO A 332 -30.96 -16.15 -52.62
C PRO A 332 -30.63 -17.48 -53.27
N ALA A 333 -31.41 -18.51 -52.94
CA ALA A 333 -31.30 -19.81 -53.55
C ALA A 333 -31.39 -19.65 -55.07
N SER A 334 -30.38 -20.12 -55.81
CA SER A 334 -30.37 -20.10 -57.27
C SER A 334 -31.63 -20.78 -57.79
N SER A 335 -32.52 -20.02 -58.38
CA SER A 335 -33.72 -20.50 -59.04
C SER A 335 -33.37 -21.57 -60.04
N GLY A 336 -34.00 -22.73 -59.86
CA GLY A 336 -33.75 -23.90 -60.63
C GLY A 336 -33.87 -23.70 -62.14
N LYS A 337 -33.03 -24.39 -62.84
CA LYS A 337 -33.02 -24.58 -64.29
C LYS A 337 -34.41 -25.00 -64.75
N LYS A 338 -35.03 -24.20 -65.61
CA LYS A 338 -36.09 -24.67 -66.47
C LYS A 338 -35.60 -25.87 -67.28
N ARG A 339 -36.23 -27.03 -67.10
CA ARG A 339 -36.17 -28.11 -68.08
C ARG A 339 -37.08 -27.69 -69.24
N GLU A 340 -36.50 -27.38 -70.39
CA GLU A 340 -37.23 -27.46 -71.64
C GLU A 340 -37.17 -28.89 -72.10
N ALA A 341 -38.38 -29.42 -72.28
CA ALA A 341 -38.61 -30.70 -73.00
C ALA A 341 -39.03 -30.33 -74.43
N ALA A 342 -38.39 -30.90 -75.39
CA ALA A 342 -38.91 -31.20 -76.71
C ALA A 342 -38.55 -32.64 -77.12
#